data_e09c2cbf8e2d5ccf1cc6da25e4a32259
#
_entry.id   e09c2cbf8e2d5ccf1cc6da25e4a32259
#
_cell.length_a   1.000
_cell.length_b   1.000
_cell.length_c   1.000
_cell.angle_alpha   90.00
_cell.angle_beta   90.00
_cell.angle_gamma   90.00
#
_symmetry.space_group_name_H-M   'P 1'
#
loop_
_entity.id
_entity.type
_entity.pdbx_description
1 polymer ?
#
loop_
_entity_poly.entity_id
_entity_poly.type
_entity_poly.pdbx_seq_one_letter_code
_entity_poly.pdbx_strand_id
1 'polypeptide(L)'
;NADGKVLKDKYGTWDNVPDLVLSKLLRVNMLGTFTEALPSKFSSIVNDAKVSMGVTTADVDSCFMGCNGVVYLTNRVFAPMEYSSVSFPALIHQDVMSVIYWAIDELEFTPYLNSMDSYYSLMLPTNNAMLCYLDPCSVGDAQMSLLMFYYDNLERKVKASRYYYTLGENGEIVMGNRAQENVADAIVKNRLRDIVNQMIIVGSVENDYSYFKSKNGTTVKIENAGKSNQMIVKGGWQLENNAIAKVDSIYDMSTTGNGKSYRFNEQFPMAATRSVYQILNEKEEYSEFLKLLSGSENLPADDHLLLSTITLNNVKYNCVNSATNSNIRLFGAYNYTVYVPTNESIRKLINDGVLPTWEDYDAQYEISEHGSTEEERAAAKAACTMISNRILDFVKYHIQDNSVAVNGAPDTDSEGIAITKNNYESMMLNTETNRFYSLEVDMANKSLTVKDLLGDTRSVVKKDGLYNNICREYWISGSLFNKSIYTTADVLVHQIDGPLFYTSSQKTPWRQEMAKSKARRR
;
A
#
# COMPACT_ATOMS: atom_id res chain seq x y z
N ASN A 1 19.36 -15.77 -23.32
CA ASN A 1 18.15 -14.97 -23.15
C ASN A 1 17.93 -14.12 -24.40
N ALA A 2 16.72 -13.67 -24.65
CA ALA A 2 16.39 -12.84 -25.81
C ALA A 2 17.26 -11.57 -25.87
N ASP A 3 17.75 -11.11 -24.73
CA ASP A 3 18.56 -9.91 -24.56
C ASP A 3 20.06 -10.17 -24.63
N GLY A 4 20.49 -11.42 -24.68
CA GLY A 4 21.92 -11.74 -24.81
C GLY A 4 22.55 -11.08 -26.02
N LYS A 5 21.80 -10.90 -27.10
CA LYS A 5 22.28 -10.18 -28.28
C LYS A 5 22.45 -8.67 -28.01
N VAL A 6 21.46 -8.05 -27.34
CA VAL A 6 21.48 -6.64 -26.96
C VAL A 6 22.62 -6.37 -25.98
N LEU A 7 22.84 -7.23 -25.01
CA LEU A 7 23.95 -7.13 -24.06
C LEU A 7 25.31 -7.29 -24.79
N LYS A 8 25.43 -8.21 -25.73
CA LYS A 8 26.63 -8.39 -26.52
C LYS A 8 26.93 -7.16 -27.37
N ASP A 9 25.92 -6.56 -27.98
CA ASP A 9 26.09 -5.37 -28.80
C ASP A 9 26.44 -4.14 -27.94
N LYS A 10 25.92 -4.02 -26.73
CA LYS A 10 26.23 -2.93 -25.79
C LYS A 10 27.54 -3.13 -25.03
N TYR A 11 27.86 -4.35 -24.65
CA TYR A 11 28.98 -4.68 -23.78
C TYR A 11 29.99 -5.62 -24.44
N GLY A 12 30.20 -5.51 -25.76
CA GLY A 12 31.00 -6.42 -26.57
C GLY A 12 32.41 -6.77 -26.04
N THR A 13 32.93 -5.99 -25.08
CA THR A 13 34.16 -6.25 -24.35
C THR A 13 33.91 -6.13 -22.84
N TRP A 14 34.77 -6.78 -22.03
CA TRP A 14 34.74 -6.68 -20.58
C TRP A 14 34.87 -5.25 -20.04
N ASP A 15 35.64 -4.42 -20.76
CA ASP A 15 35.88 -3.02 -20.40
C ASP A 15 34.59 -2.17 -20.40
N ASN A 16 33.56 -2.62 -21.09
CA ASN A 16 32.29 -1.93 -21.19
C ASN A 16 31.26 -2.43 -20.16
N VAL A 17 31.57 -3.52 -19.45
CA VAL A 17 30.66 -4.05 -18.40
C VAL A 17 30.85 -3.24 -17.11
N PRO A 18 29.79 -2.79 -16.44
CA PRO A 18 29.93 -2.05 -15.19
C PRO A 18 30.73 -2.81 -14.13
N ASP A 19 31.69 -2.11 -13.49
CA ASP A 19 32.61 -2.70 -12.50
C ASP A 19 31.88 -3.48 -11.39
N LEU A 20 30.71 -3.01 -10.97
CA LEU A 20 29.93 -3.66 -9.94
C LEU A 20 29.39 -5.03 -10.40
N VAL A 21 28.99 -5.15 -11.66
CA VAL A 21 28.56 -6.44 -12.25
C VAL A 21 29.74 -7.39 -12.27
N LEU A 22 30.91 -6.96 -12.75
CA LEU A 22 32.13 -7.80 -12.76
C LEU A 22 32.56 -8.20 -11.34
N SER A 23 32.52 -7.25 -10.41
CA SER A 23 32.88 -7.51 -9.00
C SER A 23 31.96 -8.57 -8.36
N LYS A 24 30.65 -8.50 -8.59
CA LYS A 24 29.72 -9.52 -8.09
C LYS A 24 29.97 -10.90 -8.71
N LEU A 25 30.23 -10.95 -10.03
CA LEU A 25 30.57 -12.20 -10.71
C LEU A 25 31.86 -12.82 -10.17
N LEU A 26 32.89 -12.01 -9.96
CA LEU A 26 34.16 -12.48 -9.41
C LEU A 26 33.98 -13.02 -7.98
N ARG A 27 33.26 -12.30 -7.12
CA ARG A 27 33.03 -12.72 -5.73
C ARG A 27 32.33 -14.07 -5.61
N VAL A 28 31.36 -14.37 -6.45
CA VAL A 28 30.65 -15.66 -6.46
C VAL A 28 31.57 -16.80 -6.92
N ASN A 29 32.55 -16.50 -7.77
CA ASN A 29 33.52 -17.48 -8.29
C ASN A 29 34.83 -17.51 -7.50
N MET A 30 34.92 -16.86 -6.33
CA MET A 30 36.09 -16.85 -5.46
C MET A 30 35.72 -17.37 -4.07
N LEU A 31 36.38 -18.46 -3.65
CA LEU A 31 36.25 -19.02 -2.30
C LEU A 31 37.37 -18.49 -1.41
N GLY A 32 37.02 -18.19 -0.15
CA GLY A 32 37.95 -17.56 0.78
C GLY A 32 39.06 -18.46 1.29
N THR A 33 38.85 -19.78 1.29
CA THR A 33 39.80 -20.74 1.83
C THR A 33 40.02 -21.91 0.86
N PHE A 34 41.26 -22.46 0.92
CA PHE A 34 41.62 -23.64 0.14
C PHE A 34 40.75 -24.86 0.47
N THR A 35 40.39 -25.01 1.74
CA THR A 35 39.57 -26.14 2.20
C THR A 35 38.15 -26.11 1.62
N GLU A 36 37.59 -24.94 1.31
CA GLU A 36 36.30 -24.81 0.68
C GLU A 36 36.36 -25.13 -0.83
N ALA A 37 37.53 -24.98 -1.44
CA ALA A 37 37.78 -25.24 -2.83
C ALA A 37 38.13 -26.70 -3.17
N LEU A 38 38.13 -27.61 -2.19
CA LEU A 38 38.41 -29.02 -2.44
C LEU A 38 37.25 -29.69 -3.18
N PRO A 39 37.50 -30.60 -4.16
CA PRO A 39 36.44 -31.30 -4.89
C PRO A 39 35.42 -32.01 -4.01
N SER A 40 35.81 -32.48 -2.83
CA SER A 40 34.92 -33.10 -1.85
C SER A 40 33.95 -32.11 -1.20
N LYS A 41 34.13 -30.79 -1.40
CA LYS A 41 33.30 -29.71 -0.88
C LYS A 41 32.48 -29.00 -1.96
N PHE A 42 32.61 -29.39 -3.21
CA PHE A 42 31.91 -28.74 -4.33
C PHE A 42 30.38 -28.69 -4.13
N SER A 43 29.77 -29.76 -3.59
CA SER A 43 28.33 -29.81 -3.31
C SER A 43 27.87 -28.84 -2.21
N SER A 44 28.78 -28.32 -1.41
CA SER A 44 28.51 -27.34 -0.34
C SER A 44 28.77 -25.89 -0.76
N ILE A 45 29.20 -25.66 -2.01
CA ILE A 45 29.37 -24.29 -2.54
C ILE A 45 28.00 -23.70 -2.77
N VAL A 46 27.76 -22.56 -2.14
CA VAL A 46 26.51 -21.80 -2.21
C VAL A 46 26.79 -20.43 -2.84
N ASN A 47 25.74 -19.86 -3.46
CA ASN A 47 25.80 -18.50 -3.96
C ASN A 47 25.55 -17.47 -2.82
N ASP A 48 25.48 -16.20 -3.19
CA ASP A 48 25.16 -15.05 -2.31
C ASP A 48 23.78 -15.17 -1.61
N ALA A 49 22.85 -15.90 -2.21
CA ALA A 49 21.53 -16.21 -1.59
C ALA A 49 21.54 -17.52 -0.75
N LYS A 50 22.73 -18.10 -0.48
CA LYS A 50 22.91 -19.38 0.25
C LYS A 50 22.24 -20.59 -0.41
N VAL A 51 21.96 -20.50 -1.70
CA VAL A 51 21.44 -21.61 -2.51
C VAL A 51 22.61 -22.38 -3.11
N SER A 52 22.54 -23.72 -3.10
CA SER A 52 23.58 -24.56 -3.68
C SER A 52 23.79 -24.22 -5.16
N MET A 53 25.04 -24.01 -5.53
CA MET A 53 25.44 -23.73 -6.92
C MET A 53 25.50 -25.02 -7.77
N GLY A 54 25.33 -26.19 -7.15
CA GLY A 54 25.37 -27.47 -7.80
C GLY A 54 26.68 -27.75 -8.51
N VAL A 55 27.80 -27.30 -7.94
CA VAL A 55 29.13 -27.53 -8.51
C VAL A 55 29.50 -28.98 -8.35
N THR A 56 30.00 -29.58 -9.43
CA THR A 56 30.46 -30.97 -9.48
C THR A 56 31.84 -31.06 -10.12
N THR A 57 32.49 -32.21 -9.97
CA THR A 57 33.75 -32.49 -10.67
C THR A 57 33.61 -32.53 -12.19
N ALA A 58 32.42 -32.79 -12.70
CA ALA A 58 32.13 -32.77 -14.14
C ALA A 58 32.11 -31.34 -14.74
N ASP A 59 31.98 -30.34 -13.88
CA ASP A 59 32.04 -28.94 -14.32
C ASP A 59 33.49 -28.43 -14.50
N VAL A 60 34.49 -29.22 -14.11
CA VAL A 60 35.90 -28.86 -14.12
C VAL A 60 36.64 -29.49 -15.30
N ASP A 61 37.15 -28.65 -16.20
CA ASP A 61 37.97 -29.10 -17.31
C ASP A 61 39.43 -29.23 -16.94
N SER A 62 39.95 -28.31 -16.10
CA SER A 62 41.36 -28.28 -15.68
C SER A 62 41.54 -27.65 -14.34
N CYS A 63 42.62 -28.01 -13.65
CA CYS A 63 42.99 -27.50 -12.33
C CYS A 63 44.44 -26.98 -12.36
N PHE A 64 44.61 -25.76 -11.85
CA PHE A 64 45.93 -25.12 -11.77
C PHE A 64 46.22 -24.76 -10.32
N MET A 65 47.42 -25.19 -9.83
CA MET A 65 47.89 -24.85 -8.49
C MET A 65 48.77 -23.61 -8.55
N GLY A 66 48.39 -22.58 -7.81
CA GLY A 66 49.21 -21.40 -7.56
C GLY A 66 49.88 -21.48 -6.18
N CYS A 67 50.77 -20.54 -5.86
CA CYS A 67 51.41 -20.44 -4.57
C CYS A 67 50.46 -20.06 -3.41
N ASN A 68 49.34 -19.43 -3.75
CA ASN A 68 48.33 -18.91 -2.79
C ASN A 68 46.93 -19.48 -2.97
N GLY A 69 46.73 -20.46 -3.86
CA GLY A 69 45.41 -21.00 -4.12
C GLY A 69 45.36 -21.99 -5.27
N VAL A 70 44.14 -22.42 -5.59
CA VAL A 70 43.85 -23.29 -6.72
C VAL A 70 42.88 -22.57 -7.67
N VAL A 71 43.09 -22.72 -8.97
CA VAL A 71 42.19 -22.20 -10.03
C VAL A 71 41.60 -23.38 -10.79
N TYR A 72 40.32 -23.48 -10.86
CA TYR A 72 39.61 -24.44 -11.68
C TYR A 72 39.12 -23.75 -12.96
N LEU A 73 39.46 -24.32 -14.10
CA LEU A 73 38.82 -23.97 -15.35
C LEU A 73 37.52 -24.77 -15.46
N THR A 74 36.43 -24.08 -15.57
CA THR A 74 35.10 -24.69 -15.59
C THR A 74 34.42 -24.54 -16.94
N ASN A 75 33.61 -25.53 -17.32
CA ASN A 75 32.86 -25.54 -18.60
C ASN A 75 31.55 -24.73 -18.54
N ARG A 76 31.23 -24.16 -17.39
CA ARG A 76 30.11 -23.22 -17.20
C ARG A 76 30.48 -22.07 -16.28
N VAL A 77 29.76 -20.97 -16.41
CA VAL A 77 29.91 -19.79 -15.54
C VAL A 77 28.92 -19.88 -14.40
N PHE A 78 29.41 -19.70 -13.18
CA PHE A 78 28.58 -19.62 -11.98
C PHE A 78 28.20 -18.15 -11.77
N ALA A 79 26.95 -17.80 -12.08
CA ALA A 79 26.46 -16.43 -11.96
C ALA A 79 25.84 -16.17 -10.57
N PRO A 80 25.96 -14.93 -10.05
CA PRO A 80 25.19 -14.49 -8.89
C PRO A 80 23.69 -14.68 -9.13
N MET A 81 22.92 -15.00 -8.07
CA MET A 81 21.47 -15.14 -8.14
C MET A 81 20.80 -13.86 -8.66
N GLU A 82 21.34 -12.72 -8.28
CA GLU A 82 20.85 -11.41 -8.70
C GLU A 82 20.78 -11.25 -10.24
N TYR A 83 21.61 -11.97 -11.01
CA TYR A 83 21.57 -11.89 -12.48
C TYR A 83 20.32 -12.56 -13.08
N SER A 84 19.64 -13.39 -12.33
CA SER A 84 18.35 -13.97 -12.68
C SER A 84 17.17 -13.26 -11.99
N SER A 85 17.46 -12.27 -11.15
CA SER A 85 16.45 -11.51 -10.39
C SER A 85 15.85 -10.39 -11.23
N VAL A 86 14.62 -10.01 -10.89
CA VAL A 86 13.95 -8.82 -11.43
C VAL A 86 14.69 -7.51 -11.15
N SER A 87 15.62 -7.47 -10.19
CA SER A 87 16.48 -6.30 -9.91
C SER A 87 17.67 -6.16 -10.87
N PHE A 88 18.01 -7.21 -11.60
CA PHE A 88 19.18 -7.19 -12.51
C PHE A 88 19.19 -6.06 -13.53
N PRO A 89 18.05 -5.66 -14.16
CA PRO A 89 18.05 -4.52 -15.06
C PRO A 89 18.54 -3.21 -14.42
N ALA A 90 18.23 -2.99 -13.14
CA ALA A 90 18.72 -1.81 -12.41
C ALA A 90 20.21 -1.91 -12.11
N LEU A 91 20.74 -3.11 -11.82
CA LEU A 91 22.17 -3.35 -11.65
C LEU A 91 22.96 -3.05 -12.92
N ILE A 92 22.49 -3.51 -14.08
CA ILE A 92 23.25 -3.39 -15.33
C ILE A 92 23.11 -2.01 -16.00
N HIS A 93 22.04 -1.27 -15.68
CA HIS A 93 21.76 0.06 -16.22
C HIS A 93 21.90 1.16 -15.17
N GLN A 94 22.96 1.13 -14.36
CA GLN A 94 23.21 2.15 -13.33
C GLN A 94 23.42 3.55 -13.89
N ASP A 95 23.80 3.67 -15.15
CA ASP A 95 23.84 4.95 -15.86
C ASP A 95 22.51 5.71 -15.79
N VAL A 96 21.40 4.99 -15.79
CA VAL A 96 20.03 5.57 -15.77
C VAL A 96 19.16 5.12 -14.59
N MET A 97 19.59 4.15 -13.78
CA MET A 97 18.81 3.58 -12.66
C MET A 97 19.63 3.47 -11.36
N SER A 98 20.68 4.29 -11.19
CA SER A 98 21.52 4.25 -9.99
C SER A 98 20.74 4.54 -8.69
N VAL A 99 19.73 5.42 -8.74
CA VAL A 99 18.94 5.79 -7.56
C VAL A 99 18.14 4.61 -7.05
N ILE A 100 17.36 3.96 -7.91
CA ILE A 100 16.53 2.82 -7.50
C ILE A 100 17.39 1.59 -7.17
N TYR A 101 18.47 1.37 -7.90
CA TYR A 101 19.39 0.27 -7.58
C TYR A 101 20.01 0.44 -6.20
N TRP A 102 20.54 1.63 -5.89
CA TRP A 102 21.08 1.94 -4.57
C TRP A 102 20.02 1.74 -3.47
N ALA A 103 18.78 2.17 -3.71
CA ALA A 103 17.70 2.00 -2.74
C ALA A 103 17.38 0.52 -2.48
N ILE A 104 17.37 -0.33 -3.52
CA ILE A 104 17.17 -1.77 -3.39
C ILE A 104 18.29 -2.42 -2.55
N ASP A 105 19.54 -2.05 -2.81
CA ASP A 105 20.71 -2.63 -2.16
C ASP A 105 20.87 -2.11 -0.71
N GLU A 106 20.91 -0.78 -0.52
CA GLU A 106 21.12 -0.12 0.77
C GLU A 106 20.00 -0.38 1.78
N LEU A 107 18.76 -0.55 1.31
CA LEU A 107 17.60 -0.79 2.16
C LEU A 107 17.29 -2.28 2.35
N GLU A 108 18.21 -3.16 1.92
CA GLU A 108 18.18 -4.61 2.12
C GLU A 108 17.00 -5.32 1.41
N PHE A 109 16.57 -4.83 0.24
CA PHE A 109 15.56 -5.51 -0.58
C PHE A 109 16.16 -6.60 -1.48
N THR A 110 17.47 -6.61 -1.71
CA THR A 110 18.16 -7.57 -2.57
C THR A 110 17.86 -9.03 -2.18
N PRO A 111 17.94 -9.45 -0.90
CA PRO A 111 17.62 -10.84 -0.53
C PRO A 111 16.17 -11.22 -0.83
N TYR A 112 15.23 -10.28 -0.65
CA TYR A 112 13.81 -10.49 -0.95
C TYR A 112 13.58 -10.66 -2.45
N LEU A 113 14.16 -9.78 -3.26
CA LEU A 113 14.01 -9.79 -4.73
C LEU A 113 14.79 -10.94 -5.40
N ASN A 114 15.76 -11.54 -4.72
CA ASN A 114 16.52 -12.69 -5.20
C ASN A 114 15.84 -14.04 -4.90
N SER A 115 14.68 -14.05 -4.24
CA SER A 115 13.93 -15.29 -4.03
C SER A 115 13.41 -15.83 -5.36
N MET A 116 13.82 -17.06 -5.72
CA MET A 116 13.41 -17.73 -6.96
C MET A 116 12.12 -18.55 -6.79
N ASP A 117 11.63 -18.67 -5.56
CA ASP A 117 10.36 -19.36 -5.26
C ASP A 117 9.14 -18.45 -5.44
N SER A 118 9.38 -17.18 -5.74
CA SER A 118 8.33 -16.19 -5.95
C SER A 118 8.46 -15.57 -7.33
N TYR A 119 7.33 -15.23 -7.94
CA TYR A 119 7.29 -14.41 -9.15
C TYR A 119 7.08 -12.94 -8.77
N TYR A 120 7.85 -12.05 -9.36
CA TYR A 120 7.73 -10.61 -9.12
C TYR A 120 7.43 -9.83 -10.40
N SER A 121 6.62 -8.81 -10.26
CA SER A 121 6.48 -7.71 -11.22
C SER A 121 7.07 -6.47 -10.56
N LEU A 122 8.30 -6.11 -10.95
CA LEU A 122 9.04 -5.00 -10.35
C LEU A 122 8.95 -3.74 -11.22
N MET A 123 8.52 -2.65 -10.64
CA MET A 123 8.49 -1.34 -11.29
C MET A 123 9.81 -0.61 -11.07
N LEU A 124 10.49 -0.20 -12.14
CA LEU A 124 11.82 0.40 -12.09
C LEU A 124 11.80 1.83 -12.63
N PRO A 125 11.69 2.85 -11.76
CA PRO A 125 11.86 4.24 -12.17
C PRO A 125 13.32 4.53 -12.53
N THR A 126 13.55 5.26 -13.62
CA THR A 126 14.86 5.79 -13.93
C THR A 126 15.22 6.97 -13.02
N ASN A 127 16.49 7.37 -13.04
CA ASN A 127 16.96 8.57 -12.35
C ASN A 127 16.13 9.81 -12.77
N ASN A 128 15.73 9.89 -14.04
CA ASN A 128 14.90 10.99 -14.54
C ASN A 128 13.50 10.98 -13.89
N ALA A 129 12.85 9.84 -13.80
CA ALA A 129 11.56 9.72 -13.12
C ALA A 129 11.68 10.06 -11.62
N MET A 130 12.82 9.74 -11.00
CA MET A 130 13.08 10.02 -9.57
C MET A 130 13.40 11.49 -9.26
N LEU A 131 13.50 12.35 -10.28
CA LEU A 131 13.61 13.80 -10.09
C LEU A 131 12.29 14.46 -9.64
N CYS A 132 11.18 13.75 -9.68
CA CYS A 132 9.88 14.29 -9.30
C CYS A 132 9.10 13.29 -8.41
N TYR A 133 9.47 13.25 -7.14
CA TYR A 133 8.71 12.51 -6.14
C TYR A 133 7.93 13.48 -5.25
N LEU A 134 6.62 13.47 -5.34
CA LEU A 134 5.76 14.28 -4.50
C LEU A 134 5.79 13.74 -3.07
N ASP A 135 6.34 14.54 -2.13
CA ASP A 135 6.52 14.10 -0.75
C ASP A 135 5.17 14.07 -0.01
N PRO A 136 4.61 12.88 0.31
CA PRO A 136 3.33 12.79 0.98
C PRO A 136 3.32 13.45 2.36
N CYS A 137 4.48 13.62 2.99
CA CYS A 137 4.57 14.31 4.27
C CYS A 137 4.37 15.82 4.19
N SER A 138 4.33 16.38 2.99
CA SER A 138 4.04 17.82 2.78
C SER A 138 2.59 18.07 2.37
N VAL A 139 1.81 17.02 2.14
CA VAL A 139 0.38 17.18 1.80
C VAL A 139 -0.35 17.84 2.97
N GLY A 140 -1.07 18.91 2.66
CA GLY A 140 -1.76 19.74 3.67
C GLY A 140 -0.88 20.77 4.39
N ASP A 141 0.42 20.85 4.11
CA ASP A 141 1.23 22.00 4.51
C ASP A 141 0.85 23.25 3.68
N ALA A 142 1.20 24.42 4.17
CA ALA A 142 0.94 25.67 3.45
C ALA A 142 1.57 25.70 2.05
N GLN A 143 2.69 25.00 1.89
CA GLN A 143 3.34 24.77 0.60
C GLN A 143 3.73 23.30 0.50
N MET A 144 3.20 22.62 -0.50
CA MET A 144 3.56 21.24 -0.80
C MET A 144 4.96 21.17 -1.42
N SER A 145 5.66 20.06 -1.19
CA SER A 145 7.03 19.88 -1.68
C SER A 145 7.23 18.53 -2.36
N LEU A 146 8.16 18.51 -3.29
CA LEU A 146 8.67 17.31 -3.95
C LEU A 146 10.15 17.10 -3.61
N LEU A 147 10.60 15.85 -3.71
CA LEU A 147 12.00 15.48 -3.60
C LEU A 147 12.55 15.12 -4.99
N MET A 148 13.71 15.67 -5.30
CA MET A 148 14.53 15.31 -6.45
C MET A 148 15.65 14.40 -5.94
N PHE A 149 15.56 13.10 -6.21
CA PHE A 149 16.60 12.15 -5.84
C PHE A 149 17.67 12.09 -6.91
N TYR A 150 18.92 12.01 -6.49
CA TYR A 150 20.07 11.83 -7.37
C TYR A 150 21.16 10.99 -6.69
N TYR A 151 21.94 10.28 -7.51
CA TYR A 151 23.07 9.51 -7.02
C TYR A 151 24.33 10.35 -7.02
N ASP A 152 24.99 10.46 -5.85
CA ASP A 152 26.26 11.16 -5.69
C ASP A 152 27.41 10.16 -5.89
N ASN A 153 28.13 10.30 -7.01
CA ASN A 153 29.24 9.40 -7.35
C ASN A 153 30.44 9.52 -6.40
N LEU A 154 30.64 10.66 -5.74
CA LEU A 154 31.73 10.87 -4.80
C LEU A 154 31.46 10.18 -3.47
N GLU A 155 30.26 10.38 -2.93
CA GLU A 155 29.87 9.76 -1.67
C GLU A 155 29.26 8.35 -1.86
N ARG A 156 29.03 7.92 -3.10
CA ARG A 156 28.43 6.63 -3.48
C ARG A 156 27.10 6.35 -2.78
N LYS A 157 26.28 7.38 -2.66
CA LYS A 157 24.96 7.29 -2.03
C LYS A 157 23.92 8.13 -2.75
N VAL A 158 22.65 7.83 -2.51
CA VAL A 158 21.55 8.68 -2.98
C VAL A 158 21.36 9.85 -2.04
N LYS A 159 21.23 11.03 -2.61
CA LYS A 159 20.86 12.29 -1.97
C LYS A 159 19.55 12.81 -2.53
N ALA A 160 18.99 13.81 -1.89
CA ALA A 160 17.83 14.54 -2.40
C ALA A 160 17.91 16.03 -2.11
N SER A 161 17.32 16.81 -3.00
CA SER A 161 16.98 18.21 -2.78
C SER A 161 15.47 18.36 -2.76
N ARG A 162 14.96 19.28 -1.95
CA ARG A 162 13.53 19.56 -1.81
C ARG A 162 13.16 20.84 -2.53
N TYR A 163 12.08 20.80 -3.30
CA TYR A 163 11.50 21.94 -3.99
C TYR A 163 10.02 22.06 -3.63
N TYR A 164 9.53 23.28 -3.55
CA TYR A 164 8.10 23.52 -3.51
C TYR A 164 7.49 23.25 -4.88
N TYR A 165 6.22 22.90 -4.91
CA TYR A 165 5.47 22.76 -6.16
C TYR A 165 4.03 23.19 -5.99
N THR A 166 3.39 23.49 -7.12
CA THR A 166 1.95 23.69 -7.24
C THR A 166 1.43 22.79 -8.36
N LEU A 167 0.14 22.53 -8.35
CA LEU A 167 -0.54 21.87 -9.47
C LEU A 167 -1.11 22.94 -10.37
N GLY A 168 -0.86 22.84 -11.67
CA GLY A 168 -1.49 23.66 -12.69
C GLY A 168 -2.96 23.27 -12.92
N GLU A 169 -3.64 23.98 -13.81
CA GLU A 169 -5.08 23.79 -14.08
C GLU A 169 -5.42 22.38 -14.60
N ASN A 170 -4.48 21.72 -15.29
CA ASN A 170 -4.65 20.37 -15.81
C ASN A 170 -3.99 19.30 -14.92
N GLY A 171 -3.60 19.65 -13.68
CA GLY A 171 -2.90 18.75 -12.76
C GLY A 171 -1.41 18.55 -13.05
N GLU A 172 -0.81 19.33 -13.97
CA GLU A 172 0.63 19.30 -14.19
C GLU A 172 1.39 19.85 -12.98
N ILE A 173 2.55 19.23 -12.69
CA ILE A 173 3.39 19.62 -11.57
C ILE A 173 4.25 20.82 -12.00
N VAL A 174 4.00 21.96 -11.38
CA VAL A 174 4.78 23.19 -11.60
C VAL A 174 5.78 23.35 -10.46
N MET A 175 7.07 23.16 -10.77
CA MET A 175 8.15 23.29 -9.81
C MET A 175 8.36 24.74 -9.40
N GLY A 176 8.43 24.98 -8.10
CA GLY A 176 8.73 26.28 -7.50
C GLY A 176 10.17 26.40 -7.01
N ASN A 177 10.38 27.26 -6.02
CA ASN A 177 11.70 27.49 -5.46
C ASN A 177 12.23 26.29 -4.67
N ARG A 178 13.56 26.17 -4.63
CA ARG A 178 14.24 25.18 -3.79
C ARG A 178 14.01 25.52 -2.30
N ALA A 179 13.45 24.58 -1.56
CA ALA A 179 13.17 24.70 -0.13
C ALA A 179 14.34 24.19 0.74
N GLN A 180 15.04 23.16 0.27
CA GLN A 180 16.17 22.56 0.99
C GLN A 180 17.12 21.91 -0.03
N GLU A 181 18.43 22.21 0.07
CA GLU A 181 19.43 21.66 -0.86
C GLU A 181 19.82 20.24 -0.51
N ASN A 182 20.08 19.98 0.78
CA ASN A 182 20.50 18.66 1.27
C ASN A 182 19.44 18.14 2.25
N VAL A 183 18.65 17.19 1.78
CA VAL A 183 17.70 16.47 2.64
C VAL A 183 18.47 15.46 3.50
N ALA A 184 18.12 15.37 4.78
CA ALA A 184 18.78 14.46 5.71
C ALA A 184 18.71 12.98 5.23
N ASP A 185 19.80 12.25 5.33
CA ASP A 185 19.92 10.86 4.86
C ASP A 185 18.82 9.95 5.42
N ALA A 186 18.42 10.15 6.68
CA ALA A 186 17.33 9.40 7.30
C ALA A 186 15.97 9.62 6.57
N ILE A 187 15.71 10.86 6.12
CA ILE A 187 14.49 11.19 5.37
C ILE A 187 14.57 10.60 3.96
N VAL A 188 15.73 10.70 3.30
CA VAL A 188 15.97 10.08 1.98
C VAL A 188 15.69 8.58 2.05
N LYS A 189 16.28 7.86 3.00
CA LYS A 189 16.08 6.42 3.20
C LYS A 189 14.63 6.08 3.56
N ASN A 190 13.97 6.90 4.38
CA ASN A 190 12.56 6.70 4.75
C ASN A 190 11.63 6.75 3.52
N ARG A 191 11.81 7.75 2.64
CA ARG A 191 11.01 7.88 1.42
C ARG A 191 11.34 6.80 0.39
N LEU A 192 12.61 6.49 0.19
CA LEU A 192 13.03 5.42 -0.73
C LEU A 192 12.51 4.05 -0.29
N ARG A 193 12.48 3.77 1.02
CA ARG A 193 11.89 2.52 1.54
C ARG A 193 10.40 2.41 1.20
N ASP A 194 9.66 3.49 1.34
CA ASP A 194 8.25 3.53 0.95
C ASP A 194 8.09 3.33 -0.57
N ILE A 195 8.86 4.03 -1.38
CA ILE A 195 8.87 3.90 -2.84
C ILE A 195 9.16 2.45 -3.26
N VAL A 196 10.25 1.84 -2.75
CA VAL A 196 10.62 0.47 -3.16
C VAL A 196 9.51 -0.54 -2.79
N ASN A 197 8.92 -0.41 -1.60
CA ASN A 197 7.79 -1.28 -1.22
C ASN A 197 6.58 -1.14 -2.15
N GLN A 198 6.33 0.07 -2.69
CA GLN A 198 5.26 0.31 -3.66
C GLN A 198 5.59 -0.23 -5.05
N MET A 199 6.87 -0.34 -5.39
CA MET A 199 7.33 -0.80 -6.71
C MET A 199 7.33 -2.32 -6.86
N ILE A 200 7.18 -3.08 -5.79
CA ILE A 200 7.22 -4.55 -5.80
C ILE A 200 5.79 -5.11 -5.78
N ILE A 201 5.42 -5.84 -6.81
CA ILE A 201 4.19 -6.63 -6.84
C ILE A 201 4.59 -8.11 -6.86
N VAL A 202 4.01 -8.90 -5.94
CA VAL A 202 4.17 -10.36 -5.95
C VAL A 202 3.16 -10.94 -6.91
N GLY A 203 3.62 -11.75 -7.85
CA GLY A 203 2.81 -12.30 -8.93
C GLY A 203 2.94 -11.55 -10.25
N SER A 204 2.37 -12.14 -11.29
CA SER A 204 2.33 -11.54 -12.63
C SER A 204 1.21 -10.52 -12.74
N VAL A 205 1.53 -9.37 -13.32
CA VAL A 205 0.53 -8.36 -13.69
C VAL A 205 -0.01 -8.54 -15.11
N GLU A 206 0.52 -9.51 -15.85
CA GLU A 206 0.10 -9.81 -17.23
C GLU A 206 -1.03 -10.85 -17.23
N ASN A 207 -2.19 -10.44 -16.72
CA ASN A 207 -3.41 -11.22 -16.64
C ASN A 207 -4.65 -10.34 -16.91
N ASP A 208 -5.83 -10.89 -16.71
CA ASP A 208 -7.10 -10.23 -17.03
C ASP A 208 -7.59 -9.24 -15.97
N TYR A 209 -6.86 -9.06 -14.86
CA TYR A 209 -7.22 -8.11 -13.82
C TYR A 209 -6.66 -6.71 -14.12
N SER A 210 -7.28 -5.70 -13.52
CA SER A 210 -6.88 -4.31 -13.71
C SER A 210 -6.23 -3.67 -12.48
N TYR A 211 -6.45 -4.23 -11.31
CA TYR A 211 -5.91 -3.69 -10.06
C TYR A 211 -5.03 -4.72 -9.37
N PHE A 212 -3.88 -4.26 -8.90
CA PHE A 212 -2.87 -5.11 -8.26
C PHE A 212 -2.38 -4.45 -6.98
N LYS A 213 -2.04 -5.28 -6.00
CA LYS A 213 -1.46 -4.83 -4.73
C LYS A 213 0.05 -4.93 -4.79
N SER A 214 0.74 -3.90 -4.35
CA SER A 214 2.17 -3.95 -4.09
C SER A 214 2.48 -4.61 -2.73
N LYS A 215 3.76 -4.81 -2.46
CA LYS A 215 4.26 -5.46 -1.24
C LYS A 215 3.75 -4.81 0.06
N ASN A 216 3.56 -3.49 0.08
CA ASN A 216 3.00 -2.78 1.24
C ASN A 216 1.46 -2.65 1.19
N GLY A 217 0.81 -3.21 0.16
CA GLY A 217 -0.63 -3.18 -0.01
C GLY A 217 -1.16 -2.00 -0.83
N THR A 218 -0.30 -1.11 -1.30
CA THR A 218 -0.70 -0.02 -2.19
C THR A 218 -1.31 -0.60 -3.47
N THR A 219 -2.51 -0.15 -3.79
CA THR A 219 -3.22 -0.57 -4.99
C THR A 219 -2.82 0.28 -6.18
N VAL A 220 -2.53 -0.37 -7.30
CA VAL A 220 -2.26 0.27 -8.60
C VAL A 220 -3.20 -0.26 -9.66
N LYS A 221 -3.59 0.60 -10.60
CA LYS A 221 -4.33 0.22 -11.80
C LYS A 221 -3.38 0.04 -12.97
N ILE A 222 -3.49 -1.07 -13.67
CA ILE A 222 -2.64 -1.41 -14.81
C ILE A 222 -3.50 -1.59 -16.06
N GLU A 223 -3.10 -0.95 -17.13
CA GLU A 223 -3.74 -1.02 -18.44
C GLU A 223 -2.73 -1.51 -19.48
N ASN A 224 -3.14 -2.36 -20.42
CA ASN A 224 -2.29 -2.95 -21.47
C ASN A 224 -1.04 -3.66 -20.93
N ALA A 225 -1.18 -4.41 -19.85
CA ALA A 225 -0.08 -5.15 -19.24
C ALA A 225 0.69 -6.00 -20.27
N GLY A 226 2.01 -6.04 -20.14
CA GLY A 226 2.90 -6.80 -21.03
C GLY A 226 3.14 -6.19 -22.43
N LYS A 227 2.51 -5.05 -22.75
CA LYS A 227 2.69 -4.38 -24.05
C LYS A 227 3.66 -3.21 -23.91
N SER A 228 4.93 -3.42 -24.27
CA SER A 228 5.94 -2.36 -24.24
C SER A 228 5.44 -1.10 -24.97
N ASN A 229 5.73 0.07 -24.42
CA ASN A 229 5.29 1.39 -24.88
C ASN A 229 3.76 1.65 -24.88
N GLN A 230 2.93 0.70 -24.45
CA GLN A 230 1.49 0.86 -24.35
C GLN A 230 0.99 0.61 -22.91
N MET A 231 1.76 -0.10 -22.10
CA MET A 231 1.42 -0.37 -20.71
C MET A 231 1.45 0.92 -19.90
N ILE A 232 0.36 1.16 -19.18
CA ILE A 232 0.17 2.31 -18.30
C ILE A 232 -0.07 1.77 -16.88
N VAL A 233 0.58 2.38 -15.92
CA VAL A 233 0.37 2.11 -14.50
C VAL A 233 -0.09 3.40 -13.83
N LYS A 234 -1.17 3.33 -13.07
CA LYS A 234 -1.71 4.45 -12.32
C LYS A 234 -1.70 4.10 -10.84
N GLY A 235 -0.86 4.77 -10.07
CA GLY A 235 -0.98 4.78 -8.62
C GLY A 235 -2.14 5.68 -8.16
N GLY A 236 -2.35 5.80 -6.86
CA GLY A 236 -3.42 6.61 -6.32
C GLY A 236 -3.33 8.07 -6.79
N TRP A 237 -2.13 8.67 -6.75
CA TRP A 237 -1.93 10.04 -7.20
C TRP A 237 -2.26 10.23 -8.69
N GLN A 238 -1.88 9.29 -9.56
CA GLN A 238 -2.23 9.38 -10.98
C GLN A 238 -3.74 9.31 -11.21
N LEU A 239 -4.45 8.49 -10.45
CA LEU A 239 -5.91 8.40 -10.53
C LEU A 239 -6.59 9.68 -10.01
N GLU A 240 -6.05 10.29 -8.96
CA GLU A 240 -6.54 11.56 -8.41
C GLU A 240 -6.41 12.73 -9.40
N ASN A 241 -5.33 12.76 -10.17
CA ASN A 241 -4.94 13.88 -11.04
C ASN A 241 -5.10 13.57 -12.53
N ASN A 242 -5.74 12.48 -12.89
CA ASN A 242 -5.90 12.01 -14.28
C ASN A 242 -4.55 11.92 -15.04
N ALA A 243 -3.48 11.60 -14.32
CA ALA A 243 -2.14 11.42 -14.85
C ALA A 243 -1.86 9.95 -15.18
N ILE A 244 -0.74 9.67 -15.82
CA ILE A 244 -0.32 8.32 -16.19
C ILE A 244 1.18 8.13 -15.92
N ALA A 245 1.58 6.91 -15.54
CA ALA A 245 2.95 6.47 -15.61
C ALA A 245 3.07 5.43 -16.73
N LYS A 246 3.83 5.74 -17.76
CA LYS A 246 3.99 4.91 -18.95
C LYS A 246 5.22 4.02 -18.84
N VAL A 247 5.06 2.73 -19.12
CA VAL A 247 6.16 1.78 -19.24
C VAL A 247 6.81 1.93 -20.61
N ASP A 248 8.08 2.24 -20.63
CA ASP A 248 8.87 2.39 -21.88
C ASP A 248 9.65 1.12 -22.25
N SER A 249 10.00 0.28 -21.28
CA SER A 249 10.72 -0.98 -21.51
C SER A 249 10.27 -2.06 -20.54
N ILE A 250 10.23 -3.30 -21.03
CA ILE A 250 9.93 -4.49 -20.22
C ILE A 250 11.14 -5.41 -20.30
N TYR A 251 11.65 -5.82 -19.14
CA TYR A 251 12.73 -6.80 -19.01
C TYR A 251 12.13 -8.12 -18.51
N ASP A 252 12.19 -9.14 -19.34
CA ASP A 252 11.61 -10.44 -19.05
C ASP A 252 12.67 -11.40 -18.50
N MET A 253 12.63 -11.64 -17.20
CA MET A 253 13.46 -12.59 -16.48
C MET A 253 12.69 -13.88 -16.15
N SER A 254 11.46 -14.04 -16.63
CA SER A 254 10.57 -15.14 -16.21
C SER A 254 11.01 -16.54 -16.67
N THR A 255 11.83 -16.63 -17.72
CA THR A 255 12.29 -17.93 -18.24
C THR A 255 13.41 -18.54 -17.40
N THR A 256 14.31 -17.72 -16.85
CA THR A 256 15.51 -18.18 -16.12
C THR A 256 15.63 -17.56 -14.73
N GLY A 257 14.68 -16.76 -14.33
CA GLY A 257 14.66 -16.01 -13.09
C GLY A 257 13.24 -15.91 -12.52
N ASN A 258 12.98 -14.85 -11.81
CA ASN A 258 11.83 -14.75 -10.91
C ASN A 258 10.81 -13.67 -11.29
N GLY A 259 10.68 -13.30 -12.57
CA GLY A 259 9.60 -12.41 -12.99
C GLY A 259 9.97 -11.40 -14.08
N LYS A 260 9.30 -10.26 -14.06
CA LYS A 260 9.49 -9.19 -15.05
C LYS A 260 9.69 -7.84 -14.38
N SER A 261 10.42 -6.96 -15.05
CA SER A 261 10.63 -5.58 -14.59
C SER A 261 10.13 -4.59 -15.64
N TYR A 262 9.49 -3.54 -15.18
CA TYR A 262 8.81 -2.54 -15.98
C TYR A 262 9.47 -1.18 -15.73
N ARG A 263 10.10 -0.60 -16.76
CA ARG A 263 10.84 0.66 -16.61
C ARG A 263 9.96 1.87 -16.88
N PHE A 264 10.16 2.91 -16.07
CA PHE A 264 9.49 4.21 -16.16
C PHE A 264 10.52 5.31 -16.29
N ASN A 265 10.43 6.14 -17.33
CA ASN A 265 11.41 7.18 -17.59
C ASN A 265 10.95 8.60 -17.23
N GLU A 266 9.66 8.89 -17.31
CA GLU A 266 9.12 10.22 -17.03
C GLU A 266 8.48 10.33 -15.67
N GLN A 267 7.50 9.49 -15.41
CA GLN A 267 6.81 9.36 -14.13
C GLN A 267 6.70 7.89 -13.77
N PHE A 268 6.67 7.59 -12.48
CA PHE A 268 6.40 6.28 -11.94
C PHE A 268 5.11 6.31 -11.10
N PRO A 269 4.47 5.16 -10.83
CA PRO A 269 3.25 5.12 -10.05
C PRO A 269 3.52 5.64 -8.62
N MET A 270 2.77 6.66 -8.20
CA MET A 270 2.87 7.25 -6.87
C MET A 270 1.66 6.91 -6.03
N ALA A 271 1.86 6.78 -4.71
CA ALA A 271 0.78 6.52 -3.77
C ALA A 271 -0.26 7.65 -3.76
N ALA A 272 -1.46 7.32 -3.28
CA ALA A 272 -2.50 8.31 -3.06
C ALA A 272 -2.07 9.37 -2.03
N THR A 273 -2.49 10.59 -2.27
CA THR A 273 -2.31 11.71 -1.34
C THR A 273 -3.59 12.05 -0.59
N ARG A 274 -4.73 11.52 -1.02
CA ARG A 274 -6.03 11.70 -0.37
C ARG A 274 -6.21 10.73 0.78
N SER A 275 -6.83 11.23 1.85
CA SER A 275 -7.33 10.43 2.97
C SER A 275 -8.73 9.87 2.70
N VAL A 276 -9.17 8.93 3.54
CA VAL A 276 -10.56 8.46 3.54
C VAL A 276 -11.53 9.62 3.75
N TYR A 277 -11.23 10.52 4.70
CA TYR A 277 -12.05 11.69 4.95
C TYR A 277 -12.22 12.56 3.70
N GLN A 278 -11.13 12.84 2.99
CA GLN A 278 -11.20 13.66 1.77
C GLN A 278 -12.08 12.99 0.70
N ILE A 279 -11.92 11.67 0.49
CA ILE A 279 -12.77 10.93 -0.45
C ILE A 279 -14.25 10.99 -0.06
N LEU A 280 -14.56 10.84 1.23
CA LEU A 280 -15.94 10.91 1.71
C LEU A 280 -16.53 12.32 1.61
N ASN A 281 -15.71 13.35 1.85
CA ASN A 281 -16.13 14.76 1.82
C ASN A 281 -16.30 15.33 0.42
N GLU A 282 -15.55 14.82 -0.56
CA GLU A 282 -15.62 15.29 -1.95
C GLU A 282 -16.84 14.78 -2.72
N LYS A 283 -17.52 13.75 -2.22
CA LYS A 283 -18.62 13.07 -2.94
C LYS A 283 -19.94 13.22 -2.20
N GLU A 284 -20.90 13.86 -2.87
CA GLU A 284 -22.26 14.00 -2.32
C GLU A 284 -22.90 12.65 -2.02
N GLU A 285 -22.60 11.63 -2.83
CA GLU A 285 -23.11 10.27 -2.65
C GLU A 285 -22.66 9.59 -1.34
N TYR A 286 -21.65 10.14 -0.66
CA TYR A 286 -21.12 9.63 0.63
C TYR A 286 -21.55 10.50 1.84
N SER A 287 -22.30 11.57 1.60
CA SER A 287 -22.58 12.59 2.63
C SER A 287 -23.28 12.05 3.87
N GLU A 288 -24.21 11.11 3.73
CA GLU A 288 -24.91 10.55 4.89
C GLU A 288 -23.99 9.66 5.74
N PHE A 289 -23.09 8.89 5.11
CA PHE A 289 -22.10 8.10 5.83
C PHE A 289 -21.05 9.01 6.51
N LEU A 290 -20.63 10.07 5.86
CA LEU A 290 -19.72 11.06 6.44
C LEU A 290 -20.33 11.73 7.68
N LYS A 291 -21.63 12.06 7.66
CA LYS A 291 -22.32 12.60 8.85
C LYS A 291 -22.23 11.66 10.04
N LEU A 292 -22.35 10.35 9.86
CA LEU A 292 -22.19 9.37 10.93
C LEU A 292 -20.77 9.37 11.52
N LEU A 293 -19.78 9.67 10.71
CA LEU A 293 -18.37 9.76 11.12
C LEU A 293 -17.99 11.09 11.79
N SER A 294 -18.78 12.14 11.58
CA SER A 294 -18.46 13.49 12.08
C SER A 294 -18.57 13.60 13.61
N GLY A 295 -19.38 12.76 14.25
CA GLY A 295 -19.58 12.81 15.69
C GLY A 295 -20.42 13.99 16.16
N SER A 296 -20.52 14.16 17.46
CA SER A 296 -21.11 15.31 18.12
C SER A 296 -20.06 16.01 18.98
N GLU A 297 -20.14 17.33 19.11
CA GLU A 297 -19.29 18.13 20.00
C GLU A 297 -19.52 17.78 21.49
N ASN A 298 -20.67 17.21 21.81
CA ASN A 298 -21.05 16.79 23.15
C ASN A 298 -20.57 15.39 23.54
N LEU A 299 -19.83 14.71 22.64
CA LEU A 299 -19.22 13.42 22.99
C LEU A 299 -18.09 13.62 24.02
N PRO A 300 -17.98 12.71 25.00
CA PRO A 300 -16.84 12.69 25.90
C PRO A 300 -15.52 12.67 25.10
N ALA A 301 -14.49 13.35 25.61
CA ALA A 301 -13.21 13.47 24.92
C ALA A 301 -12.55 12.13 24.59
N ASP A 302 -12.82 11.09 25.40
CA ASP A 302 -12.29 9.74 25.22
C ASP A 302 -13.11 8.89 24.26
N ASP A 303 -14.33 9.31 23.91
CA ASP A 303 -15.28 8.60 23.06
C ASP A 303 -15.31 9.18 21.62
N HIS A 304 -14.34 10.00 21.27
CA HIS A 304 -14.26 10.56 19.93
C HIS A 304 -14.23 9.46 18.87
N LEU A 305 -15.13 9.58 17.95
CA LEU A 305 -15.25 8.72 16.81
C LEU A 305 -14.03 8.78 15.91
N LEU A 306 -13.83 7.70 15.22
CA LEU A 306 -12.73 7.39 14.32
C LEU A 306 -12.23 8.56 13.46
N LEU A 307 -13.12 9.40 12.95
CA LEU A 307 -12.74 10.54 12.12
C LEU A 307 -13.08 11.90 12.73
N SER A 308 -13.82 11.96 13.83
CA SER A 308 -14.31 13.22 14.40
C SER A 308 -13.19 14.15 14.84
N THR A 309 -12.21 13.64 15.55
CA THR A 309 -11.05 14.42 16.01
C THR A 309 -10.27 15.01 14.84
N ILE A 310 -10.18 14.31 13.75
CA ILE A 310 -9.48 14.74 12.54
C ILE A 310 -10.26 15.83 11.82
N THR A 311 -11.56 15.64 11.68
CA THR A 311 -12.44 16.62 11.02
C THR A 311 -12.56 17.92 11.79
N LEU A 312 -12.64 17.85 13.11
CA LEU A 312 -12.76 19.03 13.97
C LEU A 312 -11.51 19.88 13.97
N ASN A 313 -10.33 19.28 13.94
CA ASN A 313 -9.09 20.01 14.08
C ASN A 313 -8.58 20.63 12.79
N ASN A 314 -8.63 19.93 11.68
CA ASN A 314 -8.27 20.44 10.36
C ASN A 314 -8.16 19.32 9.34
N VAL A 315 -8.81 19.43 8.20
CA VAL A 315 -8.73 18.50 7.05
C VAL A 315 -7.28 18.15 6.69
N LYS A 316 -6.36 19.09 6.79
CA LYS A 316 -4.96 18.86 6.44
C LYS A 316 -4.22 17.86 7.32
N TYR A 317 -4.68 17.56 8.50
CA TYR A 317 -3.99 16.63 9.39
C TYR A 317 -4.46 15.19 9.21
N ASN A 318 -5.52 14.98 8.51
CA ASN A 318 -6.11 13.65 8.34
C ASN A 318 -5.18 12.69 7.64
N CYS A 319 -4.41 13.18 6.67
CA CYS A 319 -3.52 12.32 5.89
C CYS A 319 -2.11 12.24 6.44
N VAL A 320 -1.68 13.22 7.25
CA VAL A 320 -0.23 13.45 7.40
C VAL A 320 0.25 13.70 8.80
N ASN A 321 -0.61 13.75 9.82
CA ASN A 321 -0.19 14.06 11.17
C ASN A 321 -0.60 12.99 12.18
N SER A 322 0.37 12.20 12.61
CA SER A 322 0.19 11.14 13.59
C SER A 322 -0.28 11.63 14.97
N ALA A 323 0.06 12.84 15.36
CA ALA A 323 -0.31 13.37 16.67
C ALA A 323 -1.81 13.61 16.79
N THR A 324 -2.46 14.00 15.67
CA THR A 324 -3.91 14.16 15.60
C THR A 324 -4.62 12.85 15.28
N ASN A 325 -3.92 11.86 14.73
CA ASN A 325 -4.44 10.54 14.40
C ASN A 325 -4.35 9.54 15.57
N SER A 326 -3.92 9.97 16.74
CA SER A 326 -3.71 9.07 17.89
C SER A 326 -4.97 8.26 18.26
N ASN A 327 -6.14 8.83 18.05
CA ASN A 327 -7.42 8.16 18.31
C ASN A 327 -7.92 7.28 17.15
N ILE A 328 -7.22 7.32 16.00
CA ILE A 328 -7.58 6.59 14.77
C ILE A 328 -6.42 5.73 14.30
N ARG A 329 -5.64 5.22 15.21
CA ARG A 329 -4.47 4.38 14.89
C ARG A 329 -4.80 3.18 14.03
N LEU A 330 -6.03 2.72 14.05
CA LEU A 330 -6.51 1.66 13.17
C LEU A 330 -6.42 2.05 11.70
N PHE A 331 -6.60 3.32 11.37
CA PHE A 331 -6.55 3.84 10.01
C PHE A 331 -5.15 4.18 9.51
N GLY A 332 -4.16 4.22 10.36
CA GLY A 332 -2.79 4.57 9.98
C GLY A 332 -1.79 3.40 10.03
N ALA A 333 -2.23 2.18 10.35
CA ALA A 333 -1.32 1.07 10.67
C ALA A 333 -1.49 -0.17 9.79
N TYR A 334 -2.63 -0.38 9.14
CA TYR A 334 -2.89 -1.50 8.25
C TYR A 334 -3.93 -1.18 7.18
N ASN A 335 -3.89 -1.93 6.09
CA ASN A 335 -4.75 -1.72 4.93
C ASN A 335 -6.19 -2.14 5.23
N TYR A 336 -7.17 -1.42 4.68
CA TYR A 336 -8.58 -1.72 4.90
C TYR A 336 -9.46 -1.28 3.72
N THR A 337 -10.70 -1.76 3.73
CA THR A 337 -11.74 -1.35 2.78
C THR A 337 -12.90 -0.70 3.54
N VAL A 338 -13.40 0.40 3.02
CA VAL A 338 -14.60 1.09 3.53
C VAL A 338 -15.75 0.86 2.57
N TYR A 339 -16.83 0.28 3.07
CA TYR A 339 -18.07 0.09 2.34
C TYR A 339 -19.06 1.18 2.74
N VAL A 340 -19.41 2.04 1.80
CA VAL A 340 -20.32 3.17 2.02
C VAL A 340 -21.70 2.83 1.48
N PRO A 341 -22.71 2.60 2.31
CA PRO A 341 -24.07 2.41 1.83
C PRO A 341 -24.58 3.65 1.08
N THR A 342 -25.50 3.47 0.12
CA THR A 342 -26.12 4.60 -0.57
C THR A 342 -26.80 5.55 0.42
N ASN A 343 -26.76 6.85 0.15
CA ASN A 343 -27.43 7.86 0.96
C ASN A 343 -28.92 7.54 1.16
N GLU A 344 -29.59 7.03 0.13
CA GLU A 344 -30.99 6.62 0.20
C GLU A 344 -31.22 5.52 1.25
N SER A 345 -30.33 4.51 1.27
CA SER A 345 -30.43 3.40 2.22
C SER A 345 -30.18 3.86 3.66
N ILE A 346 -29.23 4.78 3.87
CA ILE A 346 -28.95 5.35 5.21
C ILE A 346 -30.15 6.20 5.67
N ARG A 347 -30.67 7.12 4.81
CA ARG A 347 -31.87 7.91 5.14
C ARG A 347 -33.07 7.05 5.47
N LYS A 348 -33.23 5.93 4.75
CA LYS A 348 -34.30 4.98 5.06
C LYS A 348 -34.16 4.42 6.47
N LEU A 349 -32.95 4.01 6.89
CA LEU A 349 -32.72 3.52 8.25
C LEU A 349 -32.98 4.58 9.31
N ILE A 350 -32.63 5.83 9.04
CA ILE A 350 -32.90 6.97 9.94
C ILE A 350 -34.42 7.20 10.04
N ASN A 351 -35.13 7.26 8.92
CA ASN A 351 -36.58 7.48 8.87
C ASN A 351 -37.36 6.34 9.55
N ASP A 352 -36.90 5.10 9.39
CA ASP A 352 -37.48 3.92 10.06
C ASP A 352 -37.13 3.87 11.57
N GLY A 353 -36.31 4.82 12.06
CA GLY A 353 -35.83 4.89 13.44
C GLY A 353 -34.85 3.76 13.80
N VAL A 354 -34.32 3.08 12.81
CA VAL A 354 -33.36 1.98 12.98
C VAL A 354 -31.97 2.54 13.31
N LEU A 355 -31.51 3.53 12.58
CA LEU A 355 -30.23 4.21 12.81
C LEU A 355 -30.53 5.59 13.42
N PRO A 356 -30.01 5.90 14.63
CA PRO A 356 -30.11 7.24 15.19
C PRO A 356 -29.13 8.20 14.52
N THR A 357 -29.32 9.50 14.74
CA THR A 357 -28.44 10.57 14.28
C THR A 357 -27.70 11.23 15.44
N TRP A 358 -26.73 12.09 15.13
CA TRP A 358 -26.06 12.89 16.16
C TRP A 358 -26.97 13.97 16.73
N GLU A 359 -27.95 14.44 15.97
CA GLU A 359 -29.02 15.33 16.47
C GLU A 359 -29.90 14.62 17.52
N ASP A 360 -30.19 13.30 17.33
CA ASP A 360 -30.85 12.51 18.37
C ASP A 360 -30.00 12.41 19.64
N TYR A 361 -28.65 12.29 19.47
CA TYR A 361 -27.71 12.27 20.59
C TYR A 361 -27.72 13.60 21.34
N ASP A 362 -27.59 14.72 20.63
CA ASP A 362 -27.54 16.06 21.20
C ASP A 362 -28.85 16.40 21.96
N ALA A 363 -29.99 16.00 21.40
CA ALA A 363 -31.28 16.16 22.08
C ALA A 363 -31.35 15.38 23.39
N GLN A 364 -30.76 14.18 23.45
CA GLN A 364 -30.68 13.40 24.70
C GLN A 364 -29.62 13.96 25.64
N TYR A 365 -28.53 14.48 25.14
CA TYR A 365 -27.48 15.12 25.93
C TYR A 365 -28.01 16.33 26.69
N GLU A 366 -28.76 17.22 26.05
CA GLU A 366 -29.43 18.37 26.69
C GLU A 366 -30.34 17.93 27.83
N ILE A 367 -31.10 16.85 27.64
CA ILE A 367 -31.94 16.30 28.71
C ILE A 367 -31.08 15.70 29.83
N SER A 368 -29.95 15.10 29.51
CA SER A 368 -29.04 14.52 30.50
C SER A 368 -28.42 15.54 31.42
N GLU A 369 -28.19 16.76 30.93
CA GLU A 369 -27.59 17.86 31.68
C GLU A 369 -28.67 18.71 32.39
N HIS A 370 -29.80 18.97 31.75
CA HIS A 370 -30.78 19.96 32.19
C HIS A 370 -32.17 19.38 32.50
N GLY A 371 -32.36 18.06 32.43
CA GLY A 371 -33.64 17.41 32.73
C GLY A 371 -34.13 17.69 34.17
N SER A 372 -35.45 17.75 34.32
CA SER A 372 -36.09 18.22 35.56
C SER A 372 -35.92 17.22 36.72
N THR A 373 -35.80 15.93 36.46
CA THR A 373 -35.64 14.89 37.47
C THR A 373 -34.36 14.08 37.28
N GLU A 374 -33.85 13.50 38.36
CA GLU A 374 -32.67 12.63 38.27
C GLU A 374 -32.95 11.37 37.44
N GLU A 375 -34.16 10.84 37.49
CA GLU A 375 -34.57 9.69 36.66
C GLU A 375 -34.59 10.05 35.17
N GLU A 376 -35.05 11.23 34.83
CA GLU A 376 -35.03 11.75 33.44
C GLU A 376 -33.61 11.91 32.92
N ARG A 377 -32.73 12.55 33.71
CA ARG A 377 -31.31 12.71 33.37
C ARG A 377 -30.58 11.39 33.20
N ALA A 378 -30.78 10.44 34.11
CA ALA A 378 -30.19 9.11 34.03
C ALA A 378 -30.68 8.32 32.81
N ALA A 379 -31.97 8.46 32.48
CA ALA A 379 -32.54 7.83 31.29
C ALA A 379 -31.96 8.43 29.98
N ALA A 380 -31.79 9.74 29.93
CA ALA A 380 -31.22 10.45 28.82
C ALA A 380 -29.73 10.10 28.64
N LYS A 381 -28.95 10.00 29.72
CA LYS A 381 -27.57 9.54 29.68
C LYS A 381 -27.42 8.12 29.13
N ALA A 382 -28.32 7.21 29.52
CA ALA A 382 -28.34 5.86 28.94
C ALA A 382 -28.73 5.87 27.44
N ALA A 383 -29.57 6.83 27.03
CA ALA A 383 -29.91 7.03 25.62
C ALA A 383 -28.72 7.52 24.81
N CYS A 384 -27.95 8.49 25.31
CA CYS A 384 -26.72 8.97 24.67
C CYS A 384 -25.77 7.82 24.43
N THR A 385 -25.50 6.99 25.45
CA THR A 385 -24.62 5.81 25.30
C THR A 385 -25.13 4.83 24.24
N MET A 386 -26.45 4.57 24.20
CA MET A 386 -27.02 3.68 23.19
C MET A 386 -26.90 4.25 21.78
N ILE A 387 -27.19 5.54 21.60
CA ILE A 387 -27.13 6.22 20.31
C ILE A 387 -25.70 6.20 19.78
N SER A 388 -24.73 6.64 20.58
CA SER A 388 -23.32 6.67 20.18
C SER A 388 -22.80 5.28 19.80
N ASN A 389 -23.06 4.27 20.64
CA ASN A 389 -22.67 2.89 20.34
C ASN A 389 -23.29 2.40 19.03
N ARG A 390 -24.57 2.68 18.79
CA ARG A 390 -25.27 2.18 17.60
C ARG A 390 -24.74 2.79 16.31
N ILE A 391 -24.41 4.08 16.32
CA ILE A 391 -23.76 4.75 15.19
C ILE A 391 -22.35 4.18 14.98
N LEU A 392 -21.58 4.05 16.06
CA LEU A 392 -20.22 3.51 16.01
C LEU A 392 -20.17 2.07 15.50
N ASP A 393 -21.03 1.22 16.01
CA ASP A 393 -21.12 -0.18 15.63
C ASP A 393 -21.48 -0.31 14.15
N PHE A 394 -22.43 0.52 13.67
CA PHE A 394 -22.78 0.58 12.27
C PHE A 394 -21.57 0.95 11.41
N VAL A 395 -20.87 2.02 11.75
CA VAL A 395 -19.68 2.46 11.00
C VAL A 395 -18.57 1.41 11.03
N LYS A 396 -18.24 0.87 12.21
CA LYS A 396 -17.19 -0.13 12.38
C LYS A 396 -17.44 -1.41 11.57
N TYR A 397 -18.71 -1.82 11.45
CA TYR A 397 -19.05 -3.00 10.68
C TYR A 397 -18.97 -2.80 9.16
N HIS A 398 -18.93 -1.56 8.69
CA HIS A 398 -18.73 -1.20 7.28
C HIS A 398 -17.26 -1.01 6.90
N ILE A 399 -16.33 -1.29 7.80
CA ILE A 399 -14.91 -1.21 7.57
C ILE A 399 -14.31 -2.60 7.82
N GLN A 400 -13.65 -3.16 6.81
CA GLN A 400 -12.99 -4.47 6.92
C GLN A 400 -11.48 -4.35 6.78
N ASP A 401 -10.73 -5.27 7.36
CA ASP A 401 -9.30 -5.43 7.13
C ASP A 401 -9.01 -5.82 5.68
N ASN A 402 -7.82 -5.52 5.20
CA ASN A 402 -7.40 -5.65 3.81
C ASN A 402 -8.11 -4.73 2.80
N SER A 403 -7.33 -4.14 1.92
CA SER A 403 -7.86 -3.38 0.78
C SER A 403 -8.21 -4.34 -0.36
N VAL A 404 -9.48 -4.34 -0.79
CA VAL A 404 -9.99 -5.26 -1.83
C VAL A 404 -10.58 -4.45 -2.97
N ALA A 405 -10.06 -4.61 -4.19
CA ALA A 405 -10.51 -3.87 -5.36
C ALA A 405 -11.53 -4.66 -6.20
N VAL A 406 -12.49 -3.95 -6.79
CA VAL A 406 -13.30 -4.49 -7.89
C VAL A 406 -12.39 -4.72 -9.09
N ASN A 407 -12.44 -5.90 -9.69
CA ASN A 407 -11.51 -6.34 -10.74
C ASN A 407 -10.04 -6.31 -10.28
N GLY A 408 -9.82 -6.57 -8.98
CA GLY A 408 -8.51 -6.75 -8.39
C GLY A 408 -8.01 -8.18 -8.58
N ALA A 409 -6.69 -8.34 -8.74
CA ALA A 409 -6.07 -9.65 -8.74
C ALA A 409 -6.27 -10.31 -7.36
N PRO A 410 -6.89 -11.50 -7.29
CA PRO A 410 -7.04 -12.22 -6.04
C PRO A 410 -5.71 -12.81 -5.58
N ASP A 411 -5.62 -13.08 -4.30
CA ASP A 411 -4.56 -13.93 -3.77
C ASP A 411 -4.70 -15.34 -4.32
N THR A 412 -3.63 -16.12 -4.28
CA THR A 412 -3.64 -17.53 -4.68
C THR A 412 -3.32 -18.43 -3.49
N ASP A 413 -3.86 -19.64 -3.49
CA ASP A 413 -3.48 -20.67 -2.54
C ASP A 413 -2.09 -21.27 -2.86
N SER A 414 -1.68 -22.27 -2.07
CA SER A 414 -0.41 -22.98 -2.27
C SER A 414 -0.31 -23.76 -3.60
N GLU A 415 -1.42 -23.99 -4.27
CA GLU A 415 -1.51 -24.64 -5.58
C GLU A 415 -1.61 -23.64 -6.74
N GLY A 416 -1.60 -22.33 -6.43
CA GLY A 416 -1.73 -21.25 -7.40
C GLY A 416 -3.16 -20.99 -7.86
N ILE A 417 -4.16 -21.51 -7.16
CA ILE A 417 -5.57 -21.31 -7.48
C ILE A 417 -6.04 -19.98 -6.87
N ALA A 418 -6.75 -19.18 -7.65
CA ALA A 418 -7.26 -17.89 -7.24
C ALA A 418 -8.30 -18.01 -6.11
N ILE A 419 -8.06 -17.31 -5.00
CA ILE A 419 -9.00 -17.21 -3.87
C ILE A 419 -9.92 -16.02 -4.13
N THR A 420 -11.03 -16.27 -4.80
CA THR A 420 -12.01 -15.22 -5.15
C THR A 420 -13.02 -14.96 -4.03
N LYS A 421 -13.11 -15.83 -3.04
CA LYS A 421 -14.04 -15.72 -1.92
C LYS A 421 -13.30 -15.89 -0.60
N ASN A 422 -13.41 -14.89 0.27
CA ASN A 422 -12.72 -14.90 1.56
C ASN A 422 -13.56 -14.23 2.66
N ASN A 423 -13.26 -14.59 3.92
CA ASN A 423 -13.80 -13.91 5.08
C ASN A 423 -12.77 -12.94 5.63
N TYR A 424 -13.13 -11.67 5.73
CA TYR A 424 -12.32 -10.63 6.31
C TYR A 424 -12.92 -10.17 7.64
N GLU A 425 -12.08 -9.73 8.56
CA GLU A 425 -12.53 -9.17 9.83
C GLU A 425 -13.01 -7.72 9.61
N SER A 426 -14.15 -7.38 10.20
CA SER A 426 -14.59 -5.98 10.28
C SER A 426 -13.92 -5.30 11.48
N MET A 427 -14.04 -3.98 11.59
CA MET A 427 -13.61 -3.25 12.80
C MET A 427 -14.53 -3.48 14.01
N MET A 428 -15.64 -4.16 13.84
CA MET A 428 -16.60 -4.40 14.93
C MET A 428 -16.17 -5.58 15.81
N LEU A 429 -15.79 -5.28 17.04
CA LEU A 429 -15.38 -6.28 18.03
C LEU A 429 -16.60 -6.87 18.74
N ASN A 430 -16.69 -8.19 18.76
CA ASN A 430 -17.56 -8.90 19.67
C ASN A 430 -16.88 -9.00 21.06
N THR A 431 -17.38 -8.23 22.01
CA THR A 431 -16.80 -8.14 23.36
C THR A 431 -16.97 -9.41 24.20
N GLU A 432 -17.92 -10.28 23.85
CA GLU A 432 -18.14 -11.56 24.55
C GLU A 432 -17.09 -12.60 24.15
N THR A 433 -16.75 -12.66 22.86
CA THR A 433 -15.81 -13.64 22.31
C THR A 433 -14.40 -13.08 22.13
N ASN A 434 -14.22 -11.78 22.26
CA ASN A 434 -12.99 -11.04 21.97
C ASN A 434 -12.46 -11.32 20.54
N ARG A 435 -13.37 -11.44 19.56
CA ARG A 435 -13.07 -11.62 18.14
C ARG A 435 -13.82 -10.58 17.33
N PHE A 436 -13.25 -10.19 16.21
CA PHE A 436 -13.95 -9.30 15.29
C PHE A 436 -15.04 -10.05 14.51
N TYR A 437 -16.15 -9.36 14.24
CA TYR A 437 -17.18 -9.87 13.34
C TYR A 437 -16.65 -9.87 11.91
N SER A 438 -16.92 -10.93 11.15
CA SER A 438 -16.45 -11.10 9.79
C SER A 438 -17.46 -10.63 8.75
N LEU A 439 -16.94 -10.37 7.55
CA LEU A 439 -17.67 -10.14 6.31
C LEU A 439 -17.18 -11.14 5.28
N GLU A 440 -18.09 -11.83 4.59
CA GLU A 440 -17.75 -12.69 3.46
C GLU A 440 -17.70 -11.84 2.19
N VAL A 441 -16.54 -11.80 1.53
CA VAL A 441 -16.31 -11.01 0.32
C VAL A 441 -16.09 -11.95 -0.86
N ASP A 442 -16.83 -11.72 -1.94
CA ASP A 442 -16.71 -12.49 -3.18
C ASP A 442 -16.30 -11.55 -4.33
N MET A 443 -15.15 -11.85 -4.94
CA MET A 443 -14.54 -11.12 -6.05
C MET A 443 -14.74 -11.84 -7.40
N ALA A 444 -15.56 -12.87 -7.45
CA ALA A 444 -15.78 -13.63 -8.68
C ALA A 444 -16.29 -12.73 -9.83
N ASN A 445 -15.95 -13.13 -11.05
CA ASN A 445 -16.39 -12.45 -12.28
C ASN A 445 -16.05 -10.95 -12.33
N LYS A 446 -14.90 -10.55 -11.77
CA LYS A 446 -14.46 -9.13 -11.73
C LYS A 446 -15.51 -8.21 -11.09
N SER A 447 -16.30 -8.75 -10.18
CA SER A 447 -17.25 -8.02 -9.34
C SER A 447 -16.77 -7.99 -7.90
N LEU A 448 -17.47 -7.29 -7.04
CA LEU A 448 -17.24 -7.31 -5.61
C LEU A 448 -18.60 -7.29 -4.91
N THR A 449 -18.85 -8.33 -4.14
CA THR A 449 -20.02 -8.41 -3.26
C THR A 449 -19.59 -8.69 -1.84
N VAL A 450 -20.35 -8.20 -0.90
CA VAL A 450 -20.10 -8.34 0.54
C VAL A 450 -21.35 -8.93 1.18
N LYS A 451 -21.19 -10.02 1.89
CA LYS A 451 -22.26 -10.68 2.63
C LYS A 451 -22.04 -10.51 4.13
N ASP A 452 -23.05 -10.03 4.79
CA ASP A 452 -23.07 -9.81 6.23
C ASP A 452 -23.42 -11.09 7.03
N LEU A 453 -23.33 -11.02 8.35
CA LEU A 453 -23.65 -12.16 9.24
C LEU A 453 -25.14 -12.51 9.28
N LEU A 454 -26.02 -11.65 8.82
CA LEU A 454 -27.45 -11.96 8.68
C LEU A 454 -27.78 -12.68 7.37
N GLY A 455 -26.78 -12.82 6.49
CA GLY A 455 -26.92 -13.46 5.19
C GLY A 455 -27.32 -12.52 4.07
N ASP A 456 -27.46 -11.22 4.33
CA ASP A 456 -27.73 -10.21 3.29
C ASP A 456 -26.46 -9.95 2.46
N THR A 457 -26.59 -10.03 1.15
CA THR A 457 -25.48 -9.74 0.22
C THR A 457 -25.68 -8.35 -0.37
N ARG A 458 -24.60 -7.54 -0.37
CA ARG A 458 -24.55 -6.22 -0.97
C ARG A 458 -23.56 -6.18 -2.12
N SER A 459 -23.92 -5.49 -3.18
CA SER A 459 -23.06 -5.33 -4.36
C SER A 459 -22.42 -3.96 -4.36
N VAL A 460 -21.17 -3.89 -4.80
CA VAL A 460 -20.52 -2.60 -5.07
C VAL A 460 -21.21 -1.92 -6.25
N VAL A 461 -21.54 -0.64 -6.07
CA VAL A 461 -22.17 0.20 -7.11
C VAL A 461 -21.13 0.53 -8.17
N LYS A 462 -21.24 -0.08 -9.34
CA LYS A 462 -20.32 0.12 -10.47
C LYS A 462 -20.64 1.40 -11.25
N LYS A 463 -20.56 2.55 -10.59
CA LYS A 463 -20.64 3.87 -11.21
C LYS A 463 -19.28 4.55 -11.05
N ASP A 464 -18.78 5.17 -12.11
CA ASP A 464 -17.49 5.85 -12.09
C ASP A 464 -17.37 6.83 -10.93
N GLY A 465 -16.23 6.76 -10.25
CA GLY A 465 -15.96 7.57 -9.08
C GLY A 465 -16.59 7.07 -7.77
N LEU A 466 -17.43 6.01 -7.77
CA LEU A 466 -18.05 5.47 -6.56
C LEU A 466 -17.48 4.13 -6.10
N TYR A 467 -16.50 3.59 -6.83
CA TYR A 467 -15.79 2.38 -6.42
C TYR A 467 -14.30 2.48 -6.75
N ASN A 468 -13.50 1.65 -6.13
CA ASN A 468 -12.05 1.68 -6.24
C ASN A 468 -11.45 3.08 -6.02
N ASN A 469 -12.04 3.85 -5.10
CA ASN A 469 -11.42 5.11 -4.70
C ASN A 469 -10.23 4.75 -3.81
N ILE A 470 -9.04 4.87 -4.40
CA ILE A 470 -7.78 4.57 -3.73
C ILE A 470 -7.41 5.79 -2.89
N CYS A 471 -7.17 5.58 -1.60
CA CYS A 471 -6.66 6.59 -0.70
C CYS A 471 -5.63 5.97 0.25
N ARG A 472 -4.90 6.80 0.98
CA ARG A 472 -3.86 6.34 1.87
C ARG A 472 -3.79 7.22 3.11
N GLU A 473 -3.77 6.58 4.25
CA GLU A 473 -3.54 7.22 5.53
C GLU A 473 -2.07 7.07 5.94
N TYR A 474 -1.54 8.10 6.56
CA TYR A 474 -0.15 8.14 6.98
C TYR A 474 -0.05 8.44 8.47
N TRP A 475 0.75 7.66 9.17
CA TRP A 475 1.26 8.07 10.47
C TRP A 475 2.62 8.71 10.29
N ILE A 476 2.65 10.02 10.47
CA ILE A 476 3.84 10.84 10.26
C ILE A 476 4.24 11.47 11.61
N SER A 477 5.52 11.47 11.91
CA SER A 477 6.10 12.12 13.06
C SER A 477 7.24 13.04 12.63
N GLY A 478 7.48 14.07 13.41
CA GLY A 478 8.49 15.08 13.15
C GLY A 478 7.88 16.44 12.80
N SER A 479 8.71 17.39 12.46
CA SER A 479 8.31 18.77 12.16
C SER A 479 9.01 19.30 10.92
N LEU A 480 8.37 20.21 10.21
CA LEU A 480 8.90 20.85 9.01
C LEU A 480 9.45 19.81 8.01
N PHE A 481 10.71 19.93 7.63
CA PHE A 481 11.36 19.05 6.66
C PHE A 481 11.88 17.72 7.23
N ASN A 482 11.80 17.54 8.56
CA ASN A 482 12.25 16.32 9.24
C ASN A 482 11.09 15.36 9.58
N LYS A 483 10.01 15.41 8.82
CA LYS A 483 8.89 14.47 8.96
C LYS A 483 9.25 13.11 8.39
N SER A 484 9.00 12.03 9.15
CA SER A 484 9.17 10.64 8.74
C SER A 484 7.83 9.92 8.68
N ILE A 485 7.65 9.06 7.67
CA ILE A 485 6.56 8.11 7.59
C ILE A 485 6.89 6.94 8.52
N TYR A 486 6.04 6.70 9.52
CA TYR A 486 6.17 5.56 10.45
C TYR A 486 5.38 4.36 9.95
N THR A 487 4.10 4.56 9.69
CA THR A 487 3.22 3.54 9.14
C THR A 487 2.30 4.17 8.09
N THR A 488 1.74 3.32 7.25
CA THR A 488 0.73 3.70 6.25
C THR A 488 -0.39 2.68 6.25
N ALA A 489 -1.58 3.13 5.86
CA ALA A 489 -2.70 2.27 5.53
C ALA A 489 -3.19 2.59 4.13
N ASP A 490 -3.13 1.62 3.24
CA ASP A 490 -3.67 1.75 1.89
C ASP A 490 -5.12 1.31 1.89
N VAL A 491 -6.00 2.18 1.42
CA VAL A 491 -7.45 2.05 1.62
C VAL A 491 -8.18 2.11 0.29
N LEU A 492 -9.23 1.31 0.20
CA LEU A 492 -10.20 1.38 -0.89
C LEU A 492 -11.57 1.74 -0.33
N VAL A 493 -12.21 2.73 -0.95
CA VAL A 493 -13.57 3.15 -0.61
C VAL A 493 -14.51 2.76 -1.75
N HIS A 494 -15.58 2.02 -1.41
CA HIS A 494 -16.61 1.59 -2.34
C HIS A 494 -18.00 1.95 -1.85
N GLN A 495 -18.85 2.44 -2.74
CA GLN A 495 -20.28 2.48 -2.47
C GLN A 495 -20.88 1.10 -2.64
N ILE A 496 -21.75 0.70 -1.71
CA ILE A 496 -22.56 -0.52 -1.77
C ILE A 496 -24.04 -0.19 -1.82
N ASP A 497 -24.82 -1.08 -2.42
CA ASP A 497 -26.26 -0.88 -2.69
C ASP A 497 -27.16 -0.91 -1.45
N GLY A 498 -26.63 -1.21 -0.28
CA GLY A 498 -27.37 -1.19 0.98
C GLY A 498 -26.49 -1.45 2.21
N PRO A 499 -27.03 -1.31 3.41
CA PRO A 499 -26.28 -1.44 4.65
C PRO A 499 -25.98 -2.89 5.02
N LEU A 500 -24.93 -3.09 5.83
CA LEU A 500 -24.49 -4.35 6.42
C LEU A 500 -24.87 -4.41 7.90
N PHE A 501 -25.24 -5.59 8.39
CA PHE A 501 -25.63 -5.82 9.78
C PHE A 501 -24.98 -7.09 10.34
N TYR A 502 -24.47 -7.03 11.57
CA TYR A 502 -23.92 -8.21 12.25
C TYR A 502 -24.92 -8.89 13.20
N THR A 503 -26.03 -8.23 13.54
CA THR A 503 -27.07 -8.78 14.42
C THR A 503 -28.45 -8.24 14.05
N SER A 504 -29.49 -9.06 14.27
CA SER A 504 -30.87 -8.68 14.00
C SER A 504 -31.38 -7.53 14.92
N SER A 505 -30.78 -7.34 16.08
CA SER A 505 -31.13 -6.23 16.98
C SER A 505 -30.84 -4.86 16.31
N GLN A 506 -29.83 -4.78 15.45
CA GLN A 506 -29.55 -3.55 14.70
C GLN A 506 -30.68 -3.14 13.75
N LYS A 507 -31.54 -4.05 13.32
CA LYS A 507 -32.71 -3.77 12.46
C LYS A 507 -33.95 -3.31 13.26
N THR A 508 -33.88 -3.33 14.62
CA THR A 508 -34.96 -2.87 15.47
C THR A 508 -34.84 -1.35 15.70
N PRO A 509 -35.95 -0.58 15.66
CA PRO A 509 -35.90 0.83 16.00
C PRO A 509 -35.29 1.06 17.40
N TRP A 510 -34.32 1.99 17.47
CA TRP A 510 -33.50 2.20 18.66
C TRP A 510 -34.33 2.65 19.88
N ARG A 511 -35.42 3.41 19.68
CA ARG A 511 -36.33 3.83 20.75
C ARG A 511 -37.13 2.66 21.35
N GLN A 512 -37.43 1.63 20.53
CA GLN A 512 -38.07 0.41 21.04
C GLN A 512 -37.11 -0.44 21.89
N GLU A 513 -35.85 -0.47 21.50
CA GLU A 513 -34.84 -1.18 22.27
C GLU A 513 -34.61 -0.52 23.64
N MET A 514 -34.57 0.81 23.68
CA MET A 514 -34.54 1.56 24.93
C MET A 514 -35.72 1.22 25.84
N ALA A 515 -36.93 1.16 25.29
CA ALA A 515 -38.14 0.82 26.08
C ALA A 515 -38.05 -0.60 26.67
N LYS A 516 -37.54 -1.57 25.90
CA LYS A 516 -37.31 -2.96 26.36
C LYS A 516 -36.25 -3.02 27.47
N SER A 517 -35.17 -2.26 27.37
CA SER A 517 -34.12 -2.22 28.39
C SER A 517 -34.61 -1.64 29.72
N LYS A 518 -35.49 -0.63 29.69
CA LYS A 518 -36.17 -0.08 30.87
C LYS A 518 -37.11 -1.10 31.52
N ALA A 519 -37.83 -1.88 30.72
CA ALA A 519 -38.76 -2.91 31.23
C ALA A 519 -38.02 -4.10 31.88
N ARG A 520 -36.82 -4.43 31.45
CA ARG A 520 -36.00 -5.51 32.05
C ARG A 520 -35.28 -5.10 33.34
N ARG A 521 -35.16 -3.81 33.63
CA ARG A 521 -34.54 -3.26 34.86
C ARG A 521 -35.57 -3.01 35.98
N ARG A 522 -36.85 -3.11 35.68
CA ARG A 522 -37.96 -3.13 36.66
C ARG A 522 -38.35 -4.57 36.98
#